data_22075cf90f2d07ee7dce382e4c82adfb
#
_entry.id   22075cf90f2d07ee7dce382e4c82adfb
#
_cell.length_a   1.000
_cell.length_b   1.000
_cell.length_c   1.000
_cell.angle_alpha   90.00
_cell.angle_beta   90.00
_cell.angle_gamma   90.00
#
_symmetry.space_group_name_H-M   'P 1'
#
loop_
_entity.id
_entity.type
_entity.pdbx_description
1 polymer ?
#
loop_
_entity_poly.entity_id
_entity_poly.type
_entity_poly.pdbx_seq_one_letter_code
_entity_poly.pdbx_strand_id
1 'polypeptide(L)'
;MEKHMIDQQFAAEQTYLKEFRSLRSSFEAPFVRLNPYLITPLTAVIAFYTETKVPVTMTVAGLEPAGNITKTFPPATEHVLPVLGLYPGKDNVVKLSLPDRRTQWVSITTAPLHKAVKLPDSIHTTAEYMDGQLMFVIPAMGALPAAYDYHGDCRLYCTESLTFAIKDLQNGRLSIGSSRLMEKPYYTTGLLEMDLVGKIYVEYRLPGGYHHDQFEMEDGNLLVLTECFQSGTVEDMCVLLDRNDGSILKTWDFKDILPQDASPSGSWSAHDWFHNNALWYDKNTDSITLSGRHQDVLINIDFETGNLNWILGDPEGWPKELTDNYFLKPVGNLEWQYEQHACIITPDGDLMTFDNGHYRSKNPEHYRQGKDNYSRGVRYRIDWKNRTVQQIWQYGKERGCEFFSPYISNVDYYEDGHYLVHSGGIATLDGVTREGVGSRRYFENKSVCLKSKTVELSDGKVVYEMCLNANYYRAKKRPLYREGLNLTLGEGRLLGTLGVTPEFCTIAETVGIEDSIPEKYQVLVTEERDRYTFRGTFEKGQLVMLVLDGGANNKHCYYISTSAQSFTAMCVGTFQSSERMVDFKLNKCGLNGTYEVFLIVDDLMYRLNLVLTIAK
;
A
#
# COMPACT_ATOMS: atom_id res chain seq x y z
N MET A 1 12.45 0.83 -24.11
CA MET A 1 11.68 1.79 -23.30
C MET A 1 10.60 0.99 -22.57
N GLU A 2 10.57 1.03 -21.26
CA GLU A 2 9.58 0.31 -20.46
C GLU A 2 8.26 1.07 -20.51
N LYS A 3 7.19 0.39 -20.95
CA LYS A 3 5.87 1.01 -21.04
C LYS A 3 5.22 1.02 -19.66
N HIS A 4 4.45 2.05 -19.36
CA HIS A 4 3.63 2.13 -18.17
C HIS A 4 2.64 0.94 -18.09
N MET A 5 2.37 0.43 -16.88
CA MET A 5 1.51 -0.75 -16.70
C MET A 5 0.11 -0.57 -17.31
N ILE A 6 -0.48 0.60 -17.19
CA ILE A 6 -1.77 0.93 -17.82
C ILE A 6 -1.72 0.73 -19.34
N ASP A 7 -0.63 1.19 -19.99
CA ASP A 7 -0.46 1.05 -21.45
C ASP A 7 -0.28 -0.42 -21.84
N GLN A 8 0.45 -1.19 -21.03
CA GLN A 8 0.62 -2.64 -21.25
C GLN A 8 -0.70 -3.39 -21.13
N GLN A 9 -1.49 -3.09 -20.09
CA GLN A 9 -2.79 -3.69 -19.84
C GLN A 9 -3.79 -3.34 -20.94
N PHE A 10 -3.81 -2.08 -21.40
CA PHE A 10 -4.68 -1.68 -22.50
C PHE A 10 -4.31 -2.41 -23.81
N ALA A 11 -3.03 -2.51 -24.13
CA ALA A 11 -2.57 -3.27 -25.30
C ALA A 11 -2.95 -4.76 -25.22
N ALA A 12 -2.82 -5.37 -24.04
CA ALA A 12 -3.23 -6.75 -23.79
C ALA A 12 -4.75 -6.93 -23.94
N GLU A 13 -5.54 -6.00 -23.40
CA GLU A 13 -7.00 -5.97 -23.53
C GLU A 13 -7.43 -5.89 -24.99
N GLN A 14 -6.89 -4.95 -25.76
CA GLN A 14 -7.19 -4.80 -27.18
C GLN A 14 -6.84 -6.09 -27.97
N THR A 15 -5.73 -6.74 -27.58
CA THR A 15 -5.29 -7.97 -28.24
C THR A 15 -6.29 -9.11 -28.00
N TYR A 16 -6.66 -9.40 -26.75
CA TYR A 16 -7.57 -10.51 -26.49
C TYR A 16 -9.00 -10.23 -26.94
N LEU A 17 -9.47 -8.98 -26.89
CA LEU A 17 -10.79 -8.62 -27.42
C LEU A 17 -10.86 -8.77 -28.94
N LYS A 18 -9.81 -8.39 -29.66
CA LYS A 18 -9.71 -8.62 -31.11
C LYS A 18 -9.77 -10.10 -31.46
N GLU A 19 -9.04 -10.92 -30.71
CA GLU A 19 -9.03 -12.38 -30.86
C GLU A 19 -10.43 -12.96 -30.58
N PHE A 20 -11.05 -12.64 -29.44
CA PHE A 20 -12.40 -13.03 -29.07
C PHE A 20 -13.44 -12.70 -30.16
N ARG A 21 -13.43 -11.45 -30.63
CA ARG A 21 -14.40 -10.97 -31.63
C ARG A 21 -14.18 -11.63 -32.98
N SER A 22 -12.93 -11.95 -33.35
CA SER A 22 -12.63 -12.65 -34.60
C SER A 22 -13.12 -14.11 -34.60
N LEU A 23 -13.05 -14.78 -33.45
CA LEU A 23 -13.48 -16.17 -33.26
C LEU A 23 -15.00 -16.32 -33.18
N ARG A 24 -15.74 -15.24 -32.88
CA ARG A 24 -17.20 -15.27 -32.65
C ARG A 24 -17.63 -16.37 -31.68
N SER A 25 -16.88 -16.53 -30.60
CA SER A 25 -17.04 -17.59 -29.60
C SER A 25 -18.48 -17.66 -29.08
N SER A 26 -19.03 -18.88 -29.00
CA SER A 26 -20.38 -19.13 -28.47
C SER A 26 -20.32 -19.61 -27.01
N PHE A 27 -21.50 -19.77 -26.41
CA PHE A 27 -21.62 -20.35 -25.07
C PHE A 27 -21.03 -21.77 -24.99
N GLU A 28 -21.20 -22.58 -26.05
CA GLU A 28 -20.71 -23.95 -26.16
C GLU A 28 -19.20 -24.04 -26.38
N ALA A 29 -18.60 -22.97 -26.94
CA ALA A 29 -17.17 -22.86 -27.20
C ALA A 29 -16.65 -21.44 -26.80
N PRO A 30 -16.61 -21.13 -25.50
CA PRO A 30 -16.22 -19.81 -25.04
C PRO A 30 -14.74 -19.53 -25.23
N PHE A 31 -14.40 -18.28 -25.49
CA PHE A 31 -13.04 -17.78 -25.47
C PHE A 31 -12.53 -17.70 -24.03
N VAL A 32 -11.25 -18.02 -23.82
CA VAL A 32 -10.59 -17.94 -22.51
C VAL A 32 -9.26 -17.21 -22.63
N ARG A 33 -9.03 -16.23 -21.76
CA ARG A 33 -7.73 -15.58 -21.59
C ARG A 33 -7.31 -15.64 -20.13
N LEU A 34 -6.25 -16.41 -19.85
CA LEU A 34 -5.60 -16.45 -18.52
C LEU A 34 -4.79 -15.17 -18.30
N ASN A 35 -4.79 -14.65 -17.06
CA ASN A 35 -4.05 -13.47 -16.63
C ASN A 35 -4.20 -12.27 -17.60
N PRO A 36 -5.44 -11.82 -17.87
CA PRO A 36 -5.74 -10.89 -18.96
C PRO A 36 -5.08 -9.53 -18.79
N TYR A 37 -4.78 -9.14 -17.54
CA TYR A 37 -4.16 -7.86 -17.18
C TYR A 37 -2.74 -8.01 -16.61
N LEU A 38 -2.09 -9.16 -16.86
CA LEU A 38 -0.66 -9.43 -16.70
C LEU A 38 -0.16 -9.60 -15.25
N ILE A 39 -0.87 -9.14 -14.24
CA ILE A 39 -0.39 -9.06 -12.86
C ILE A 39 -1.09 -9.99 -11.86
N THR A 40 -2.11 -10.72 -12.27
CA THR A 40 -2.87 -11.64 -11.40
C THR A 40 -3.00 -13.04 -12.01
N PRO A 41 -1.98 -13.89 -11.91
CA PRO A 41 -1.88 -15.15 -12.65
C PRO A 41 -2.96 -16.21 -12.34
N LEU A 42 -3.68 -16.09 -11.21
CA LEU A 42 -4.79 -16.97 -10.85
C LEU A 42 -6.17 -16.40 -11.24
N THR A 43 -6.19 -15.56 -12.28
CA THR A 43 -7.42 -14.99 -12.83
C THR A 43 -7.51 -15.22 -14.34
N ALA A 44 -8.72 -15.18 -14.87
CA ALA A 44 -8.94 -15.27 -16.31
C ALA A 44 -10.14 -14.40 -16.73
N VAL A 45 -10.32 -14.26 -18.02
CA VAL A 45 -11.56 -13.79 -18.64
C VAL A 45 -12.13 -14.94 -19.49
N ILE A 46 -13.44 -15.21 -19.32
CA ILE A 46 -14.22 -16.05 -20.23
C ILE A 46 -15.15 -15.14 -21.02
N ALA A 47 -15.11 -15.24 -22.36
CA ALA A 47 -15.94 -14.40 -23.22
C ALA A 47 -16.68 -15.23 -24.30
N PHE A 48 -17.94 -14.87 -24.52
CA PHE A 48 -18.82 -15.52 -25.53
C PHE A 48 -20.02 -14.65 -25.85
N TYR A 49 -20.71 -15.02 -26.92
CA TYR A 49 -21.97 -14.41 -27.33
C TYR A 49 -23.17 -15.34 -27.04
N THR A 50 -24.30 -14.72 -26.73
CA THR A 50 -25.62 -15.39 -26.67
C THR A 50 -26.60 -14.71 -27.63
N GLU A 51 -27.56 -15.45 -28.16
CA GLU A 51 -28.57 -14.93 -29.11
C GLU A 51 -29.46 -13.87 -28.46
N THR A 52 -29.77 -14.05 -27.18
CA THR A 52 -30.62 -13.16 -26.41
C THR A 52 -29.90 -12.68 -25.17
N LYS A 53 -30.36 -11.56 -24.63
CA LYS A 53 -29.83 -10.95 -23.39
C LYS A 53 -30.19 -11.82 -22.19
N VAL A 54 -29.22 -12.55 -21.63
CA VAL A 54 -29.40 -13.47 -20.50
C VAL A 54 -28.34 -13.26 -19.40
N PRO A 55 -28.69 -13.52 -18.13
CA PRO A 55 -27.69 -13.58 -17.05
C PRO A 55 -26.89 -14.88 -17.14
N VAL A 56 -25.65 -14.88 -16.63
CA VAL A 56 -24.80 -16.05 -16.58
C VAL A 56 -24.36 -16.30 -15.14
N THR A 57 -24.60 -17.52 -14.64
CA THR A 57 -24.01 -17.95 -13.37
C THR A 57 -22.73 -18.73 -13.64
N MET A 58 -21.64 -18.28 -13.05
CA MET A 58 -20.32 -18.91 -13.13
C MET A 58 -19.93 -19.45 -11.78
N THR A 59 -19.44 -20.69 -11.76
CA THR A 59 -18.88 -21.33 -10.54
C THR A 59 -17.48 -21.82 -10.85
N VAL A 60 -16.49 -21.27 -10.16
CA VAL A 60 -15.13 -21.81 -10.11
C VAL A 60 -15.13 -22.94 -9.09
N ALA A 61 -14.87 -24.16 -9.52
CA ALA A 61 -14.89 -25.33 -8.66
C ALA A 61 -13.77 -25.26 -7.61
N GLY A 62 -14.14 -25.49 -6.36
CA GLY A 62 -13.21 -25.73 -5.26
C GLY A 62 -12.64 -27.15 -5.31
N LEU A 63 -11.65 -27.44 -4.49
CA LEU A 63 -11.20 -28.82 -4.23
C LEU A 63 -12.29 -29.65 -3.56
N GLU A 64 -13.15 -28.96 -2.82
CA GLU A 64 -14.38 -29.47 -2.20
C GLU A 64 -15.52 -28.49 -2.49
N PRO A 65 -16.79 -28.92 -2.39
CA PRO A 65 -17.94 -28.06 -2.69
C PRO A 65 -17.96 -26.74 -1.88
N ALA A 66 -17.49 -26.76 -0.64
CA ALA A 66 -17.39 -25.58 0.22
C ALA A 66 -16.39 -24.52 -0.31
N GLY A 67 -15.40 -24.92 -1.10
CA GLY A 67 -14.43 -24.04 -1.76
C GLY A 67 -14.90 -23.48 -3.12
N ASN A 68 -16.14 -23.78 -3.54
CA ASN A 68 -16.71 -23.22 -4.76
C ASN A 68 -16.88 -21.70 -4.64
N ILE A 69 -16.51 -21.00 -5.72
CA ILE A 69 -16.73 -19.55 -5.82
C ILE A 69 -17.75 -19.32 -6.92
N THR A 70 -18.93 -18.81 -6.55
CA THR A 70 -20.04 -18.63 -7.48
C THR A 70 -20.41 -17.16 -7.60
N LYS A 71 -20.64 -16.70 -8.86
CA LYS A 71 -21.13 -15.35 -9.18
C LYS A 71 -22.13 -15.41 -10.31
N THR A 72 -23.25 -14.70 -10.16
CA THR A 72 -24.17 -14.42 -11.25
C THR A 72 -23.92 -13.04 -11.80
N PHE A 73 -23.68 -12.96 -13.11
CA PHE A 73 -23.44 -11.72 -13.84
C PHE A 73 -24.74 -11.21 -14.47
N PRO A 74 -24.90 -9.90 -14.62
CA PRO A 74 -26.10 -9.29 -15.17
C PRO A 74 -26.36 -9.73 -16.61
N PRO A 75 -27.64 -9.63 -17.10
CA PRO A 75 -27.98 -10.01 -18.46
C PRO A 75 -27.22 -9.21 -19.51
N ALA A 76 -26.62 -9.92 -20.48
CA ALA A 76 -25.94 -9.36 -21.66
C ALA A 76 -26.12 -10.29 -22.87
N THR A 77 -25.68 -9.84 -24.02
CA THR A 77 -25.52 -10.66 -25.25
C THR A 77 -24.06 -10.89 -25.61
N GLU A 78 -23.19 -9.94 -25.28
CA GLU A 78 -21.73 -10.08 -25.26
C GLU A 78 -21.28 -10.21 -23.81
N HIS A 79 -20.77 -11.36 -23.45
CA HIS A 79 -20.31 -11.66 -22.12
C HIS A 79 -18.80 -11.60 -22.07
N VAL A 80 -18.24 -10.80 -21.14
CA VAL A 80 -16.81 -10.76 -20.82
C VAL A 80 -16.70 -10.89 -19.30
N LEU A 81 -16.55 -12.14 -18.85
CA LEU A 81 -16.72 -12.52 -17.45
C LEU A 81 -15.37 -12.66 -16.76
N PRO A 82 -15.07 -11.87 -15.73
CA PRO A 82 -13.87 -12.06 -14.92
C PRO A 82 -13.98 -13.34 -14.09
N VAL A 83 -12.98 -14.23 -14.23
CA VAL A 83 -12.83 -15.46 -13.46
C VAL A 83 -11.81 -15.23 -12.36
N LEU A 84 -12.21 -15.36 -11.12
CA LEU A 84 -11.38 -15.16 -9.92
C LEU A 84 -11.31 -16.44 -9.10
N GLY A 85 -10.19 -16.66 -8.42
CA GLY A 85 -10.06 -17.72 -7.45
C GLY A 85 -9.65 -19.08 -8.03
N LEU A 86 -8.86 -19.08 -9.10
CA LEU A 86 -8.23 -20.30 -9.62
C LEU A 86 -7.15 -20.78 -8.64
N TYR A 87 -6.93 -22.10 -8.61
CA TYR A 87 -5.80 -22.71 -7.89
C TYR A 87 -4.54 -22.71 -8.75
N PRO A 88 -3.35 -22.54 -8.18
CA PRO A 88 -2.09 -22.61 -8.92
C PRO A 88 -1.70 -24.06 -9.28
N GLY A 89 -1.06 -24.23 -10.44
CA GLY A 89 -0.48 -25.50 -10.87
C GLY A 89 -1.48 -26.61 -11.13
N LYS A 90 -2.72 -26.26 -11.52
CA LYS A 90 -3.82 -27.22 -11.72
C LYS A 90 -4.64 -26.91 -12.98
N ASP A 91 -5.37 -27.90 -13.43
CA ASP A 91 -6.48 -27.75 -14.36
C ASP A 91 -7.74 -27.39 -13.55
N ASN A 92 -8.07 -26.11 -13.55
CA ASN A 92 -9.22 -25.59 -12.85
C ASN A 92 -10.49 -25.76 -13.67
N VAL A 93 -11.57 -26.14 -13.04
CA VAL A 93 -12.86 -26.33 -13.70
C VAL A 93 -13.77 -25.15 -13.38
N VAL A 94 -14.27 -24.50 -14.44
CA VAL A 94 -15.26 -23.41 -14.34
C VAL A 94 -16.55 -23.84 -15.01
N LYS A 95 -17.64 -23.84 -14.25
CA LYS A 95 -18.99 -24.13 -14.76
C LYS A 95 -19.70 -22.83 -15.10
N LEU A 96 -20.20 -22.73 -16.31
CA LEU A 96 -21.14 -21.69 -16.75
C LEU A 96 -22.56 -22.26 -16.83
N SER A 97 -23.55 -21.50 -16.39
CA SER A 97 -24.94 -21.91 -16.38
C SER A 97 -25.85 -20.78 -16.88
N LEU A 98 -26.77 -21.10 -17.79
CA LEU A 98 -27.77 -20.18 -18.29
C LEU A 98 -29.15 -20.46 -17.64
N PRO A 99 -30.10 -19.52 -17.65
CA PRO A 99 -31.45 -19.70 -17.08
C PRO A 99 -32.26 -20.86 -17.70
N ASP A 100 -31.97 -21.18 -18.95
CA ASP A 100 -32.61 -22.29 -19.68
C ASP A 100 -32.04 -23.67 -19.33
N ARG A 101 -31.18 -23.75 -18.28
CA ARG A 101 -30.48 -24.93 -17.76
C ARG A 101 -29.33 -25.45 -18.64
N ARG A 102 -28.98 -24.77 -19.74
CA ARG A 102 -27.73 -25.10 -20.45
C ARG A 102 -26.56 -24.87 -19.53
N THR A 103 -25.59 -25.77 -19.59
CA THR A 103 -24.35 -25.68 -18.80
C THR A 103 -23.15 -25.94 -19.69
N GLN A 104 -22.07 -25.21 -19.47
CA GLN A 104 -20.78 -25.40 -20.13
C GLN A 104 -19.69 -25.52 -19.09
N TRP A 105 -18.79 -26.45 -19.30
CA TRP A 105 -17.62 -26.65 -18.45
C TRP A 105 -16.36 -26.20 -19.19
N VAL A 106 -15.58 -25.35 -18.53
CA VAL A 106 -14.35 -24.77 -19.09
C VAL A 106 -13.19 -25.19 -18.21
N SER A 107 -12.17 -25.80 -18.81
CA SER A 107 -10.92 -26.11 -18.11
C SER A 107 -9.90 -24.99 -18.32
N ILE A 108 -9.28 -24.53 -17.23
CA ILE A 108 -8.26 -23.47 -17.24
C ILE A 108 -7.02 -23.95 -16.49
N THR A 109 -5.95 -24.19 -17.23
CA THR A 109 -4.66 -24.62 -16.67
C THR A 109 -3.87 -23.41 -16.20
N THR A 110 -3.43 -23.42 -14.94
CA THR A 110 -2.60 -22.36 -14.33
C THR A 110 -1.17 -22.82 -14.13
N ALA A 111 -0.24 -21.88 -14.14
CA ALA A 111 1.15 -22.15 -13.77
C ALA A 111 1.28 -22.46 -12.25
N PRO A 112 2.36 -23.14 -11.84
CA PRO A 112 2.70 -23.31 -10.42
C PRO A 112 2.79 -21.99 -9.68
N LEU A 113 2.54 -22.03 -8.36
CA LEU A 113 2.58 -20.87 -7.50
C LEU A 113 3.95 -20.18 -7.55
N HIS A 114 3.97 -18.86 -7.65
CA HIS A 114 5.21 -18.09 -7.65
C HIS A 114 5.93 -18.23 -6.30
N LYS A 115 7.24 -18.46 -6.32
CA LYS A 115 8.08 -18.75 -5.12
C LYS A 115 8.04 -17.66 -4.03
N ALA A 116 7.71 -16.42 -4.39
CA ALA A 116 7.60 -15.31 -3.44
C ALA A 116 6.24 -15.27 -2.72
N VAL A 117 5.24 -16.04 -3.15
CA VAL A 117 4.01 -16.22 -2.39
C VAL A 117 4.27 -17.20 -1.25
N LYS A 118 3.95 -16.82 -0.03
CA LYS A 118 4.11 -17.65 1.17
C LYS A 118 2.82 -18.41 1.45
N LEU A 119 2.89 -19.73 1.55
CA LEU A 119 1.77 -20.52 2.05
C LEU A 119 1.73 -20.47 3.58
N PRO A 120 0.54 -20.53 4.20
CA PRO A 120 0.41 -20.59 5.64
C PRO A 120 1.12 -21.82 6.25
N ASP A 121 1.86 -21.60 7.34
CA ASP A 121 2.40 -22.69 8.17
C ASP A 121 1.26 -23.41 8.92
N SER A 122 0.25 -22.63 9.30
CA SER A 122 -0.95 -23.13 9.96
C SER A 122 -2.15 -22.23 9.66
N ILE A 123 -3.31 -22.86 9.56
CA ILE A 123 -4.61 -22.18 9.49
C ILE A 123 -5.61 -22.96 10.34
N HIS A 124 -6.41 -22.23 11.12
CA HIS A 124 -7.49 -22.77 11.95
C HIS A 124 -8.76 -21.96 11.70
N THR A 125 -9.69 -22.54 10.97
CA THR A 125 -11.00 -21.97 10.65
C THR A 125 -11.89 -23.02 10.01
N THR A 126 -13.12 -22.68 9.64
CA THR A 126 -14.02 -23.54 8.89
C THR A 126 -14.51 -22.84 7.62
N ALA A 127 -14.99 -23.65 6.66
CA ALA A 127 -15.58 -23.13 5.44
C ALA A 127 -16.84 -22.29 5.73
N GLU A 128 -17.66 -22.72 6.68
CA GLU A 128 -18.88 -22.02 7.12
C GLU A 128 -18.53 -20.64 7.67
N TYR A 129 -17.47 -20.53 8.46
CA TYR A 129 -17.04 -19.27 9.02
C TYR A 129 -16.53 -18.31 7.94
N MET A 130 -15.75 -18.81 6.99
CA MET A 130 -15.22 -17.98 5.89
C MET A 130 -16.30 -17.57 4.87
N ASP A 131 -17.39 -18.35 4.74
CA ASP A 131 -18.55 -18.05 3.87
C ASP A 131 -18.14 -17.61 2.45
N GLY A 132 -17.20 -18.32 1.83
CA GLY A 132 -16.67 -18.01 0.51
C GLY A 132 -15.76 -16.78 0.42
N GLN A 133 -15.46 -16.14 1.56
CA GLN A 133 -14.50 -15.04 1.64
C GLN A 133 -13.07 -15.58 1.72
N LEU A 134 -12.11 -14.73 1.37
CA LEU A 134 -10.69 -15.03 1.47
C LEU A 134 -10.01 -14.05 2.45
N MET A 135 -8.93 -14.51 3.07
CA MET A 135 -8.04 -13.65 3.84
C MET A 135 -6.97 -13.06 2.93
N PHE A 136 -7.09 -11.78 2.62
CA PHE A 136 -6.11 -11.00 1.86
C PHE A 136 -5.01 -10.52 2.78
N VAL A 137 -3.76 -10.60 2.32
CA VAL A 137 -2.59 -10.08 3.02
C VAL A 137 -1.70 -9.29 2.06
N ILE A 138 -1.28 -8.12 2.51
CA ILE A 138 -0.38 -7.23 1.79
C ILE A 138 0.99 -7.28 2.48
N PRO A 139 2.07 -7.69 1.80
CA PRO A 139 3.37 -7.85 2.43
C PRO A 139 4.00 -6.51 2.81
N ALA A 140 4.82 -6.54 3.85
CA ALA A 140 5.74 -5.44 4.13
C ALA A 140 6.94 -5.48 3.19
N MET A 141 7.49 -6.70 2.95
CA MET A 141 8.58 -6.92 2.01
C MET A 141 8.84 -8.42 1.79
N GLY A 142 9.54 -8.72 0.69
CA GLY A 142 10.06 -10.08 0.42
C GLY A 142 9.02 -11.15 0.11
N ALA A 143 7.76 -10.74 -0.05
CA ALA A 143 6.64 -11.59 -0.43
C ALA A 143 5.75 -10.86 -1.45
N LEU A 144 4.74 -11.53 -1.98
CA LEU A 144 3.74 -10.93 -2.87
C LEU A 144 2.38 -10.83 -2.18
N PRO A 145 1.55 -9.84 -2.55
CA PRO A 145 0.16 -9.77 -2.11
C PRO A 145 -0.58 -11.05 -2.49
N ALA A 146 -1.29 -11.66 -1.55
CA ALA A 146 -1.99 -12.91 -1.76
C ALA A 146 -3.30 -13.00 -0.97
N ALA A 147 -4.18 -13.93 -1.37
CA ALA A 147 -5.40 -14.23 -0.66
C ALA A 147 -5.60 -15.74 -0.52
N TYR A 148 -5.98 -16.16 0.66
CA TYR A 148 -6.08 -17.56 1.06
C TYR A 148 -7.52 -17.92 1.46
N ASP A 149 -7.93 -19.13 1.07
CA ASP A 149 -9.22 -19.70 1.50
C ASP A 149 -9.11 -20.38 2.89
N TYR A 150 -10.20 -21.03 3.30
CA TYR A 150 -10.30 -21.69 4.62
C TYR A 150 -9.33 -22.87 4.81
N HIS A 151 -8.78 -23.43 3.73
CA HIS A 151 -7.72 -24.45 3.78
C HIS A 151 -6.30 -23.85 3.80
N GLY A 152 -6.17 -22.54 3.53
CA GLY A 152 -4.88 -21.90 3.33
C GLY A 152 -4.35 -22.04 1.89
N ASP A 153 -5.19 -22.49 0.96
CA ASP A 153 -4.84 -22.52 -0.45
C ASP A 153 -4.84 -21.09 -1.03
N CYS A 154 -3.78 -20.74 -1.76
CA CYS A 154 -3.71 -19.45 -2.44
C CYS A 154 -4.70 -19.43 -3.62
N ARG A 155 -5.68 -18.53 -3.57
CA ARG A 155 -6.72 -18.35 -4.60
C ARG A 155 -6.56 -17.08 -5.42
N LEU A 156 -5.68 -16.20 -4.99
CA LEU A 156 -5.32 -14.98 -5.71
C LEU A 156 -3.92 -14.54 -5.27
N TYR A 157 -3.11 -14.05 -6.17
CA TYR A 157 -1.92 -13.26 -5.85
C TYR A 157 -1.65 -12.24 -6.94
N CYS A 158 -0.92 -11.17 -6.59
CA CYS A 158 -0.47 -10.15 -7.52
C CYS A 158 1.04 -10.23 -7.69
N THR A 159 1.54 -10.10 -8.92
CA THR A 159 2.99 -10.09 -9.22
C THR A 159 3.63 -8.73 -9.00
N GLU A 160 2.81 -7.67 -8.89
CA GLU A 160 3.26 -6.33 -8.54
C GLU A 160 3.42 -6.18 -7.03
N SER A 161 4.44 -5.43 -6.61
CA SER A 161 4.72 -5.10 -5.21
C SER A 161 3.78 -3.98 -4.73
N LEU A 162 2.48 -4.24 -4.74
CA LEU A 162 1.48 -3.33 -4.19
C LEU A 162 1.70 -3.13 -2.69
N THR A 163 1.49 -1.91 -2.21
CA THR A 163 1.93 -1.52 -0.86
C THR A 163 0.80 -1.02 0.03
N PHE A 164 1.01 -1.12 1.33
CA PHE A 164 0.26 -0.51 2.43
C PHE A 164 -1.18 -1.01 2.57
N ALA A 165 -2.14 -0.10 2.75
CA ALA A 165 -3.51 -0.47 3.04
C ALA A 165 -4.28 -0.85 1.77
N ILE A 166 -5.03 -1.94 1.84
CA ILE A 166 -6.05 -2.29 0.85
C ILE A 166 -7.41 -1.81 1.34
N LYS A 167 -8.06 -0.94 0.58
CA LYS A 167 -9.39 -0.41 0.91
C LYS A 167 -10.38 -0.76 -0.19
N ASP A 168 -11.57 -1.15 0.23
CA ASP A 168 -12.70 -1.33 -0.70
C ASP A 168 -13.32 0.02 -1.02
N LEU A 169 -13.58 0.27 -2.30
CA LEU A 169 -14.25 1.47 -2.78
C LEU A 169 -15.75 1.22 -2.99
N GLN A 170 -16.56 2.28 -2.92
CA GLN A 170 -18.02 2.21 -3.08
C GLN A 170 -18.44 1.64 -4.43
N ASN A 171 -17.63 1.82 -5.47
CA ASN A 171 -17.87 1.26 -6.81
C ASN A 171 -17.49 -0.22 -6.98
N GLY A 172 -17.16 -0.92 -5.90
CA GLY A 172 -16.79 -2.34 -5.89
C GLY A 172 -15.33 -2.64 -6.23
N ARG A 173 -14.53 -1.62 -6.62
CA ARG A 173 -13.09 -1.74 -6.86
C ARG A 173 -12.31 -1.64 -5.55
N LEU A 174 -10.99 -1.67 -5.65
CA LEU A 174 -10.10 -1.42 -4.52
C LEU A 174 -9.22 -0.19 -4.76
N SER A 175 -8.82 0.43 -3.66
CA SER A 175 -7.72 1.39 -3.59
C SER A 175 -6.54 0.76 -2.87
N ILE A 176 -5.33 0.89 -3.45
CA ILE A 176 -4.08 0.35 -2.92
C ILE A 176 -2.91 1.19 -3.44
N GLY A 177 -1.80 1.22 -2.70
CA GLY A 177 -0.58 1.90 -3.15
C GLY A 177 0.00 1.32 -4.44
N SER A 178 0.46 2.18 -5.32
CA SER A 178 1.15 1.82 -6.55
C SER A 178 2.45 1.05 -6.24
N SER A 179 2.92 0.22 -7.17
CA SER A 179 4.27 -0.38 -7.12
C SER A 179 5.36 0.57 -7.63
N ARG A 180 4.99 1.72 -8.20
CA ARG A 180 5.92 2.70 -8.76
C ARG A 180 6.51 3.57 -7.66
N LEU A 181 7.80 3.39 -7.40
CA LEU A 181 8.49 4.17 -6.37
C LEU A 181 8.64 5.64 -6.80
N MET A 182 8.19 6.55 -5.93
CA MET A 182 8.43 8.00 -6.04
C MET A 182 9.75 8.36 -5.39
N GLU A 183 9.97 7.93 -4.15
CA GLU A 183 11.20 8.15 -3.40
C GLU A 183 11.46 6.95 -2.46
N LYS A 184 12.72 6.78 -2.08
CA LYS A 184 13.15 5.75 -1.12
C LYS A 184 12.72 6.16 0.31
N PRO A 185 12.46 5.19 1.18
CA PRO A 185 12.60 3.74 0.97
C PRO A 185 11.37 3.07 0.35
N TYR A 186 10.15 3.65 0.45
CA TYR A 186 8.89 3.00 0.08
C TYR A 186 7.80 3.97 -0.39
N TYR A 187 8.08 5.26 -0.56
CA TYR A 187 7.10 6.25 -1.01
C TYR A 187 6.76 6.00 -2.47
N THR A 188 5.49 5.72 -2.74
CA THR A 188 5.03 5.39 -4.09
C THR A 188 4.44 6.59 -4.80
N THR A 189 4.31 6.54 -6.12
CA THR A 189 3.78 7.65 -6.93
C THR A 189 2.38 8.09 -6.52
N GLY A 190 1.61 7.19 -5.91
CA GLY A 190 0.25 7.44 -5.46
C GLY A 190 -0.56 6.16 -5.32
N LEU A 191 -1.86 6.27 -5.57
CA LEU A 191 -2.83 5.20 -5.40
C LEU A 191 -3.25 4.59 -6.72
N LEU A 192 -3.51 3.30 -6.72
CA LEU A 192 -4.23 2.61 -7.78
C LEU A 192 -5.69 2.43 -7.40
N GLU A 193 -6.59 2.66 -8.36
CA GLU A 193 -7.93 2.10 -8.36
C GLU A 193 -7.95 0.91 -9.31
N MET A 194 -8.16 -0.29 -8.79
CA MET A 194 -8.06 -1.54 -9.55
C MET A 194 -9.13 -2.56 -9.12
N ASP A 195 -9.24 -3.65 -9.86
CA ASP A 195 -10.02 -4.81 -9.47
C ASP A 195 -9.14 -6.04 -9.23
N LEU A 196 -9.76 -7.14 -8.81
CA LEU A 196 -9.05 -8.38 -8.51
C LEU A 196 -8.68 -9.20 -9.75
N VAL A 197 -9.22 -8.87 -10.95
CA VAL A 197 -8.71 -9.48 -12.20
C VAL A 197 -7.39 -8.83 -12.63
N GLY A 198 -6.97 -7.80 -11.89
CA GLY A 198 -5.70 -7.11 -12.05
C GLY A 198 -5.75 -5.87 -12.93
N LYS A 199 -6.95 -5.45 -13.39
CA LYS A 199 -7.10 -4.25 -14.20
C LYS A 199 -6.94 -2.99 -13.36
N ILE A 200 -6.04 -2.11 -13.77
CA ILE A 200 -5.85 -0.77 -13.22
C ILE A 200 -6.71 0.20 -14.01
N TYR A 201 -7.67 0.84 -13.34
CA TYR A 201 -8.58 1.83 -13.92
C TYR A 201 -8.05 3.25 -13.79
N VAL A 202 -7.40 3.53 -12.67
CA VAL A 202 -6.83 4.85 -12.38
C VAL A 202 -5.54 4.66 -11.59
N GLU A 203 -4.52 5.45 -11.91
CA GLU A 203 -3.43 5.77 -11.01
C GLU A 203 -3.55 7.25 -10.63
N TYR A 204 -3.82 7.53 -9.36
CA TYR A 204 -3.76 8.86 -8.78
C TYR A 204 -2.31 9.16 -8.42
N ARG A 205 -1.77 10.29 -8.91
CA ARG A 205 -0.39 10.70 -8.69
C ARG A 205 -0.35 11.90 -7.75
N LEU A 206 0.59 11.89 -6.83
CA LEU A 206 0.77 12.91 -5.81
C LEU A 206 2.20 13.46 -5.82
N PRO A 207 2.42 14.78 -5.67
CA PRO A 207 3.76 15.36 -5.66
C PRO A 207 4.67 14.83 -4.54
N GLY A 208 4.08 14.57 -3.36
CA GLY A 208 4.77 13.94 -2.22
C GLY A 208 4.70 12.42 -2.19
N GLY A 209 4.05 11.81 -3.20
CA GLY A 209 3.80 10.39 -3.22
C GLY A 209 2.75 9.96 -2.19
N TYR A 210 2.64 8.64 -2.02
CA TYR A 210 1.70 8.00 -1.10
C TYR A 210 2.44 7.10 -0.13
N HIS A 211 1.98 7.08 1.10
CA HIS A 211 2.39 6.13 2.12
C HIS A 211 1.21 5.69 2.99
N HIS A 212 1.28 4.54 3.60
CA HIS A 212 0.52 3.95 4.70
C HIS A 212 -0.98 3.81 4.50
N ASP A 213 -1.77 4.88 4.38
CA ASP A 213 -3.24 4.77 4.44
C ASP A 213 -3.99 5.80 3.58
N GLN A 214 -5.23 5.45 3.23
CA GLN A 214 -6.17 6.29 2.51
C GLN A 214 -7.61 6.00 2.97
N PHE A 215 -8.52 6.92 2.70
CA PHE A 215 -9.94 6.80 3.03
C PHE A 215 -10.82 7.38 1.91
N GLU A 216 -11.86 6.66 1.48
CA GLU A 216 -12.85 7.15 0.53
C GLU A 216 -13.95 7.90 1.27
N MET A 217 -14.15 9.19 0.93
CA MET A 217 -15.23 10.03 1.42
C MET A 217 -16.57 9.64 0.82
N GLU A 218 -17.68 10.09 1.39
CA GLU A 218 -19.03 9.78 0.86
C GLU A 218 -19.27 10.31 -0.56
N ASP A 219 -18.63 11.43 -0.91
CA ASP A 219 -18.69 12.02 -2.26
C ASP A 219 -17.75 11.32 -3.25
N GLY A 220 -16.99 10.34 -2.78
CA GLY A 220 -16.02 9.57 -3.56
C GLY A 220 -14.63 10.17 -3.60
N ASN A 221 -14.39 11.35 -3.08
CA ASN A 221 -13.05 11.92 -2.94
C ASN A 221 -12.19 11.09 -1.98
N LEU A 222 -10.88 11.23 -2.06
CA LEU A 222 -9.94 10.39 -1.30
C LEU A 222 -9.11 11.24 -0.33
N LEU A 223 -9.19 10.93 0.96
CA LEU A 223 -8.16 11.36 1.92
C LEU A 223 -6.95 10.46 1.79
N VAL A 224 -5.76 11.05 1.69
CA VAL A 224 -4.53 10.33 1.37
C VAL A 224 -3.38 10.84 2.23
N LEU A 225 -2.62 9.93 2.85
CA LEU A 225 -1.38 10.28 3.54
C LEU A 225 -0.27 10.53 2.52
N THR A 226 0.41 11.64 2.68
CA THR A 226 1.49 12.12 1.79
C THR A 226 2.51 12.94 2.57
N GLU A 227 3.46 13.53 1.87
CA GLU A 227 4.50 14.39 2.45
C GLU A 227 4.95 15.48 1.48
N CYS A 228 5.81 16.35 1.97
CA CYS A 228 6.56 17.30 1.16
C CYS A 228 8.06 17.06 1.35
N PHE A 229 8.71 16.37 0.41
CA PHE A 229 10.14 16.04 0.50
C PHE A 229 11.05 17.27 0.68
N GLN A 230 10.61 18.45 0.23
CA GLN A 230 11.36 19.70 0.36
C GLN A 230 11.29 20.29 1.77
N SER A 231 10.36 19.85 2.62
CA SER A 231 10.25 20.35 4.00
C SER A 231 11.33 19.83 4.94
N GLY A 232 12.06 18.79 4.53
CA GLY A 232 13.06 18.13 5.37
C GLY A 232 12.48 17.12 6.34
N THR A 233 11.15 16.95 6.37
CA THR A 233 10.42 15.97 7.17
C THR A 233 9.58 15.08 6.28
N VAL A 234 9.15 13.93 6.80
CA VAL A 234 8.32 12.95 6.07
C VAL A 234 7.16 12.46 6.94
N GLU A 235 6.14 11.91 6.30
CA GLU A 235 5.00 11.24 6.93
C GLU A 235 4.22 12.13 7.91
N ASP A 236 4.07 13.39 7.56
CA ASP A 236 3.47 14.42 8.41
C ASP A 236 2.41 15.27 7.70
N MET A 237 1.83 14.75 6.61
CA MET A 237 0.80 15.44 5.85
C MET A 237 -0.35 14.52 5.44
N CYS A 238 -1.53 15.12 5.27
CA CYS A 238 -2.69 14.50 4.66
C CYS A 238 -3.30 15.45 3.62
N VAL A 239 -3.83 14.90 2.54
CA VAL A 239 -4.52 15.67 1.50
C VAL A 239 -5.89 15.09 1.19
N LEU A 240 -6.83 15.96 0.76
CA LEU A 240 -8.05 15.57 0.09
C LEU A 240 -7.83 15.65 -1.42
N LEU A 241 -7.99 14.53 -2.09
CA LEU A 241 -7.80 14.36 -3.53
C LEU A 241 -9.16 14.29 -4.24
N ASP A 242 -9.36 15.11 -5.28
CA ASP A 242 -10.51 14.97 -6.18
C ASP A 242 -10.40 13.66 -6.97
N ARG A 243 -11.40 12.82 -6.88
CA ARG A 243 -11.43 11.52 -7.56
C ARG A 243 -11.50 11.64 -9.08
N ASN A 244 -12.04 12.74 -9.63
CA ASN A 244 -12.30 12.86 -11.05
C ASN A 244 -11.07 13.24 -11.86
N ASP A 245 -10.21 14.10 -11.31
CA ASP A 245 -9.04 14.63 -12.00
C ASP A 245 -7.72 14.46 -11.23
N GLY A 246 -7.77 14.06 -9.95
CA GLY A 246 -6.61 13.87 -9.09
C GLY A 246 -5.99 15.16 -8.58
N SER A 247 -6.71 16.28 -8.62
CA SER A 247 -6.26 17.55 -8.02
C SER A 247 -6.36 17.50 -6.49
N ILE A 248 -5.47 18.25 -5.81
CA ILE A 248 -5.50 18.37 -4.35
C ILE A 248 -6.48 19.51 -4.01
N LEU A 249 -7.54 19.16 -3.30
CA LEU A 249 -8.59 20.09 -2.85
C LEU A 249 -8.23 20.74 -1.53
N LYS A 250 -7.58 20.00 -0.62
CA LYS A 250 -7.23 20.48 0.72
C LYS A 250 -5.99 19.76 1.24
N THR A 251 -5.22 20.44 2.08
CA THR A 251 -4.00 19.92 2.68
C THR A 251 -3.99 20.22 4.17
N TRP A 252 -3.56 19.24 4.97
CA TRP A 252 -3.25 19.39 6.38
C TRP A 252 -1.79 19.05 6.60
N ASP A 253 -1.02 20.01 7.10
CA ASP A 253 0.36 19.84 7.54
C ASP A 253 0.37 19.74 9.07
N PHE A 254 0.80 18.61 9.60
CA PHE A 254 0.72 18.37 11.05
C PHE A 254 1.73 19.21 11.85
N LYS A 255 2.74 19.79 11.18
CA LYS A 255 3.65 20.77 11.77
C LYS A 255 2.95 22.05 12.23
N ASP A 256 1.81 22.38 11.62
CA ASP A 256 0.96 23.50 12.03
C ASP A 256 0.07 23.17 13.24
N ILE A 257 -0.01 21.89 13.62
CA ILE A 257 -0.95 21.38 14.62
C ILE A 257 -0.24 20.96 15.91
N LEU A 258 0.93 20.30 15.78
CA LEU A 258 1.64 19.69 16.88
C LEU A 258 3.13 20.09 16.92
N PRO A 259 3.72 20.21 18.12
CA PRO A 259 5.17 20.36 18.25
C PRO A 259 5.89 19.07 17.82
N GLN A 260 6.93 19.20 17.00
CA GLN A 260 7.63 18.08 16.40
C GLN A 260 8.47 17.27 17.40
N ASP A 261 8.94 17.89 18.48
CA ASP A 261 9.85 17.33 19.49
C ASP A 261 9.16 16.93 20.79
N ALA A 262 7.82 17.01 20.86
CA ALA A 262 7.09 16.64 22.07
C ALA A 262 7.03 15.12 22.22
N SER A 263 7.38 14.64 23.42
CA SER A 263 7.21 13.25 23.87
C SER A 263 7.63 12.19 22.82
N PRO A 264 8.89 12.20 22.35
CA PRO A 264 9.35 11.30 21.31
C PRO A 264 9.27 9.84 21.75
N SER A 265 8.85 8.95 20.84
CA SER A 265 8.95 7.50 21.05
C SER A 265 10.39 7.00 20.86
N GLY A 266 10.61 5.70 21.10
CA GLY A 266 11.92 5.08 20.88
C GLY A 266 12.39 5.06 19.42
N SER A 267 11.48 5.24 18.47
CA SER A 267 11.76 5.28 17.01
C SER A 267 11.83 6.69 16.43
N TRP A 268 11.57 7.70 17.22
CA TRP A 268 11.51 9.09 16.78
C TRP A 268 12.82 9.58 16.16
N SER A 269 12.70 10.42 15.13
CA SER A 269 13.79 11.23 14.60
C SER A 269 13.25 12.58 14.13
N ALA A 270 14.10 13.62 14.07
CA ALA A 270 13.68 14.93 13.60
C ALA A 270 13.21 14.92 12.12
N HIS A 271 13.67 13.97 11.31
CA HIS A 271 13.26 13.79 9.93
C HIS A 271 11.89 13.10 9.81
N ASP A 272 11.65 12.10 10.68
CA ASP A 272 10.40 11.32 10.74
C ASP A 272 9.83 11.43 12.16
N TRP A 273 9.27 12.61 12.44
CA TRP A 273 8.91 13.01 13.79
C TRP A 273 7.52 12.51 14.21
N PHE A 274 6.57 12.45 13.28
CA PHE A 274 5.20 12.05 13.53
C PHE A 274 4.91 10.62 13.08
N HIS A 275 5.41 10.24 11.93
CA HIS A 275 5.20 8.93 11.29
C HIS A 275 3.72 8.56 11.24
N ASN A 276 2.94 9.36 10.48
CA ASN A 276 1.51 9.12 10.35
C ASN A 276 1.24 7.85 9.54
N ASN A 277 0.75 6.81 10.19
CA ASN A 277 0.58 5.50 9.57
C ASN A 277 -0.87 5.03 9.40
N ALA A 278 -1.84 5.84 9.82
CA ALA A 278 -3.26 5.56 9.62
C ALA A 278 -4.09 6.83 9.69
N LEU A 279 -5.21 6.82 8.96
CA LEU A 279 -6.22 7.87 9.01
C LEU A 279 -7.63 7.28 8.94
N TRP A 280 -8.58 7.98 9.55
CA TRP A 280 -10.01 7.68 9.47
C TRP A 280 -10.82 8.96 9.48
N TYR A 281 -11.75 9.12 8.55
CA TYR A 281 -12.74 10.21 8.59
C TYR A 281 -14.02 9.71 9.24
N ASP A 282 -14.52 10.46 10.22
CA ASP A 282 -15.81 10.21 10.87
C ASP A 282 -16.80 11.31 10.48
N LYS A 283 -17.78 10.93 9.68
CA LYS A 283 -18.84 11.83 9.21
C LYS A 283 -19.76 12.34 10.33
N ASN A 284 -19.88 11.59 11.43
CA ASN A 284 -20.78 12.00 12.52
C ASN A 284 -20.23 13.17 13.31
N THR A 285 -18.92 13.35 13.30
CA THR A 285 -18.21 14.42 14.00
C THR A 285 -17.51 15.38 13.04
N ASP A 286 -17.57 15.12 11.73
CA ASP A 286 -16.85 15.85 10.68
C ASP A 286 -15.38 16.07 11.04
N SER A 287 -14.70 14.95 11.31
CA SER A 287 -13.33 14.99 11.84
C SER A 287 -12.46 13.88 11.28
N ILE A 288 -11.14 14.11 11.30
CA ILE A 288 -10.15 13.13 10.89
C ILE A 288 -9.39 12.63 12.13
N THR A 289 -9.35 11.32 12.33
CA THR A 289 -8.50 10.67 13.33
C THR A 289 -7.22 10.17 12.65
N LEU A 290 -6.08 10.47 13.25
CA LEU A 290 -4.74 10.22 12.71
C LEU A 290 -3.88 9.48 13.74
N SER A 291 -3.01 8.58 13.28
CA SER A 291 -2.10 7.83 14.14
C SER A 291 -0.67 8.32 14.00
N GLY A 292 -0.18 9.09 14.97
CA GLY A 292 1.21 9.55 15.09
C GLY A 292 2.06 8.55 15.85
N ARG A 293 2.70 7.63 15.11
CA ARG A 293 3.47 6.53 15.68
C ARG A 293 4.64 6.99 16.54
N HIS A 294 5.42 7.97 16.05
CA HIS A 294 6.65 8.38 16.69
C HIS A 294 6.45 9.34 17.90
N GLN A 295 5.22 9.72 18.18
CA GLN A 295 4.83 10.43 19.40
C GLN A 295 3.90 9.59 20.30
N ASP A 296 3.59 8.34 19.93
CA ASP A 296 2.71 7.41 20.65
C ASP A 296 1.29 7.97 20.87
N VAL A 297 0.76 8.71 19.91
CA VAL A 297 -0.55 9.34 20.03
C VAL A 297 -1.47 9.02 18.86
N LEU A 298 -2.77 8.99 19.16
CA LEU A 298 -3.80 9.21 18.16
C LEU A 298 -4.35 10.62 18.37
N ILE A 299 -4.52 11.37 17.29
CA ILE A 299 -5.10 12.69 17.34
C ILE A 299 -6.37 12.75 16.50
N ASN A 300 -7.25 13.67 16.86
CA ASN A 300 -8.41 13.97 16.05
C ASN A 300 -8.44 15.47 15.76
N ILE A 301 -8.66 15.80 14.51
CA ILE A 301 -8.72 17.17 14.01
C ILE A 301 -10.05 17.42 13.34
N ASP A 302 -10.54 18.63 13.44
CA ASP A 302 -11.72 19.11 12.72
C ASP A 302 -11.42 19.14 11.20
N PHE A 303 -12.32 18.59 10.40
CA PHE A 303 -12.10 18.45 8.95
C PHE A 303 -12.02 19.80 8.25
N GLU A 304 -12.87 20.77 8.64
CA GLU A 304 -12.90 22.05 7.94
C GLU A 304 -11.75 22.97 8.36
N THR A 305 -11.49 23.07 9.66
CA THR A 305 -10.54 24.04 10.20
C THR A 305 -9.13 23.48 10.38
N GLY A 306 -8.96 22.15 10.48
CA GLY A 306 -7.72 21.49 10.87
C GLY A 306 -7.38 21.64 12.36
N ASN A 307 -8.24 22.27 13.16
CA ASN A 307 -7.99 22.45 14.58
C ASN A 307 -8.00 21.11 15.33
N LEU A 308 -7.12 21.01 16.31
CA LEU A 308 -7.03 19.86 17.19
C LEU A 308 -8.27 19.74 18.08
N ASN A 309 -8.93 18.58 18.05
CA ASN A 309 -10.07 18.28 18.91
C ASN A 309 -9.65 17.56 20.20
N TRP A 310 -8.84 16.50 20.08
CA TRP A 310 -8.33 15.72 21.20
C TRP A 310 -7.07 14.94 20.84
N ILE A 311 -6.34 14.54 21.90
CA ILE A 311 -5.17 13.65 21.83
C ILE A 311 -5.42 12.46 22.76
N LEU A 312 -5.21 11.24 22.24
CA LEU A 312 -5.20 9.98 22.99
C LEU A 312 -3.78 9.42 23.05
N GLY A 313 -3.21 9.37 24.22
CA GLY A 313 -1.86 8.82 24.49
C GLY A 313 -1.37 9.18 25.87
N ASP A 314 -0.17 8.70 26.22
CA ASP A 314 0.50 9.06 27.46
C ASP A 314 0.87 10.56 27.45
N PRO A 315 0.38 11.38 28.41
CA PRO A 315 0.68 12.81 28.45
C PRO A 315 2.12 13.13 28.90
N GLU A 316 2.93 12.15 29.28
CA GLU A 316 4.30 12.37 29.73
C GLU A 316 5.14 13.00 28.62
N GLY A 317 5.86 14.08 28.94
CA GLY A 317 6.74 14.79 28.01
C GLY A 317 6.05 15.78 27.07
N TRP A 318 4.72 15.95 27.15
CA TRP A 318 3.98 16.92 26.36
C TRP A 318 3.90 18.30 27.04
N PRO A 319 3.82 19.41 26.27
CA PRO A 319 3.58 20.73 26.82
C PRO A 319 2.30 20.78 27.66
N LYS A 320 2.35 21.46 28.81
CA LYS A 320 1.23 21.55 29.75
C LYS A 320 -0.05 22.11 29.11
N GLU A 321 0.09 23.06 28.21
CA GLU A 321 -1.04 23.64 27.48
C GLU A 321 -1.81 22.57 26.68
N LEU A 322 -1.10 21.66 26.00
CA LEU A 322 -1.73 20.58 25.25
C LEU A 322 -2.34 19.53 26.18
N THR A 323 -1.65 19.17 27.24
CA THR A 323 -2.16 18.14 28.17
C THR A 323 -3.39 18.60 28.92
N ASP A 324 -3.47 19.88 29.31
CA ASP A 324 -4.64 20.44 29.99
C ASP A 324 -5.87 20.59 29.05
N ASN A 325 -5.64 20.91 27.77
CA ASN A 325 -6.69 21.30 26.84
C ASN A 325 -7.14 20.19 25.88
N TYR A 326 -6.30 19.23 25.54
CA TYR A 326 -6.58 18.29 24.46
C TYR A 326 -6.46 16.81 24.84
N PHE A 327 -5.64 16.47 25.84
CA PHE A 327 -5.47 15.07 26.23
C PHE A 327 -6.74 14.50 26.87
N LEU A 328 -7.10 13.31 26.42
CA LEU A 328 -8.19 12.54 27.02
C LEU A 328 -7.76 11.96 28.35
N LYS A 329 -8.61 12.10 29.37
CA LYS A 329 -8.36 11.62 30.74
C LYS A 329 -8.84 10.17 30.89
N PRO A 330 -7.99 9.25 31.38
CA PRO A 330 -8.36 7.86 31.54
C PRO A 330 -9.46 7.68 32.60
N VAL A 331 -10.42 6.80 32.29
CA VAL A 331 -11.44 6.33 33.23
C VAL A 331 -11.27 4.83 33.44
N GLY A 332 -11.18 4.40 34.69
CA GLY A 332 -10.91 3.00 35.02
C GLY A 332 -9.47 2.58 34.73
N ASN A 333 -9.28 1.28 34.51
CA ASN A 333 -7.98 0.73 34.15
C ASN A 333 -7.71 0.93 32.67
N LEU A 334 -6.75 1.76 32.32
CA LEU A 334 -6.31 2.00 30.97
C LEU A 334 -4.80 1.80 30.90
N GLU A 335 -4.36 1.08 29.86
CA GLU A 335 -2.95 1.01 29.48
C GLU A 335 -2.79 1.77 28.16
N TRP A 336 -1.84 2.71 28.11
CA TRP A 336 -1.56 3.46 26.89
C TRP A 336 -1.02 2.57 25.78
N GLN A 337 -1.29 2.96 24.55
CA GLN A 337 -0.68 2.38 23.34
C GLN A 337 0.70 3.02 23.11
N TYR A 338 1.57 2.27 22.42
CA TYR A 338 2.91 2.70 22.05
C TYR A 338 3.22 2.32 20.60
N GLU A 339 3.67 3.30 19.83
CA GLU A 339 4.00 3.16 18.41
C GLU A 339 2.92 2.44 17.58
N GLN A 340 1.67 2.73 17.87
CA GLN A 340 0.49 2.06 17.30
C GLN A 340 0.40 2.19 15.78
N HIS A 341 -0.32 1.26 15.17
CA HIS A 341 -0.71 1.26 13.77
C HIS A 341 -2.21 1.06 13.62
N ALA A 342 -2.73 1.50 12.46
CA ALA A 342 -4.15 1.53 12.16
C ALA A 342 -4.96 2.41 13.12
N CYS A 343 -6.04 2.94 12.63
CA CYS A 343 -7.10 3.52 13.44
C CYS A 343 -8.42 3.36 12.67
N ILE A 344 -9.45 2.96 13.36
CA ILE A 344 -10.81 2.88 12.84
C ILE A 344 -11.78 3.43 13.89
N ILE A 345 -12.83 4.12 13.44
CA ILE A 345 -13.94 4.48 14.29
C ILE A 345 -15.08 3.51 14.02
N THR A 346 -15.54 2.82 15.04
CA THR A 346 -16.67 1.89 14.93
C THR A 346 -17.98 2.64 14.71
N PRO A 347 -19.05 1.99 14.23
CA PRO A 347 -20.37 2.62 14.10
C PRO A 347 -20.89 3.25 15.37
N ASP A 348 -20.49 2.75 16.56
CA ASP A 348 -20.84 3.29 17.87
C ASP A 348 -19.98 4.49 18.30
N GLY A 349 -18.99 4.89 17.48
CA GLY A 349 -18.04 5.98 17.76
C GLY A 349 -16.86 5.60 18.64
N ASP A 350 -16.64 4.31 18.92
CA ASP A 350 -15.46 3.85 19.64
C ASP A 350 -14.24 3.78 18.70
N LEU A 351 -13.06 4.06 19.22
CA LEU A 351 -11.80 3.97 18.47
C LEU A 351 -11.17 2.60 18.66
N MET A 352 -10.76 1.96 17.55
CA MET A 352 -9.91 0.77 17.59
C MET A 352 -8.56 1.05 16.93
N THR A 353 -7.49 0.48 17.51
CA THR A 353 -6.13 0.56 17.00
C THR A 353 -5.34 -0.71 17.32
N PHE A 354 -4.27 -0.95 16.59
CA PHE A 354 -3.28 -1.97 16.95
C PHE A 354 -2.15 -1.31 17.76
N ASP A 355 -2.10 -1.58 19.05
CA ASP A 355 -1.04 -1.17 19.97
C ASP A 355 0.17 -2.08 19.76
N ASN A 356 1.17 -1.61 19.00
CA ASN A 356 2.38 -2.37 18.75
C ASN A 356 3.18 -2.62 20.05
N GLY A 357 3.09 -1.68 20.99
CA GLY A 357 3.75 -1.80 22.28
C GLY A 357 5.26 -1.71 22.20
N HIS A 358 5.81 -1.09 21.15
CA HIS A 358 7.25 -0.96 21.00
C HIS A 358 7.84 -0.22 22.22
N TYR A 359 8.82 -0.84 22.87
CA TYR A 359 9.44 -0.41 24.13
C TYR A 359 8.49 -0.19 25.31
N ARG A 360 7.24 0.16 25.10
CA ARG A 360 6.18 0.38 26.10
C ARG A 360 6.55 1.31 27.24
N SER A 361 7.35 2.32 26.95
CA SER A 361 7.80 3.37 27.86
C SER A 361 8.37 4.56 27.08
N LYS A 362 8.23 5.77 27.63
CA LYS A 362 8.91 6.98 27.17
C LYS A 362 10.36 7.05 27.69
N ASN A 363 10.65 6.40 28.82
CA ASN A 363 11.98 6.38 29.43
C ASN A 363 12.79 5.16 28.93
N PRO A 364 13.95 5.36 28.26
CA PRO A 364 14.80 4.26 27.79
C PRO A 364 15.24 3.27 28.88
N GLU A 365 15.38 3.72 30.15
CA GLU A 365 15.73 2.84 31.27
C GLU A 365 14.62 1.80 31.57
N HIS A 366 13.39 2.07 31.15
CA HIS A 366 12.23 1.21 31.37
C HIS A 366 11.77 0.47 30.10
N TYR A 367 12.56 0.50 29.03
CA TYR A 367 12.21 -0.18 27.77
C TYR A 367 12.06 -1.68 27.96
N ARG A 368 10.89 -2.19 27.58
CA ARG A 368 10.65 -3.64 27.54
C ARG A 368 11.26 -4.24 26.29
N GLN A 369 12.01 -5.31 26.47
CA GLN A 369 12.58 -6.08 25.38
C GLN A 369 11.53 -6.96 24.71
N GLY A 370 11.62 -7.21 23.40
CA GLY A 370 10.61 -7.95 22.64
C GLY A 370 10.23 -9.31 23.23
N LYS A 371 11.18 -10.03 23.83
CA LYS A 371 10.95 -11.32 24.50
C LYS A 371 10.04 -11.22 25.75
N ASP A 372 9.93 -10.05 26.37
CA ASP A 372 9.14 -9.79 27.58
C ASP A 372 7.98 -8.82 27.30
N ASN A 373 7.68 -8.56 26.02
CA ASN A 373 6.71 -7.58 25.55
C ASN A 373 5.50 -8.25 24.86
N TYR A 374 4.53 -7.45 24.47
CA TYR A 374 3.34 -7.88 23.76
C TYR A 374 2.82 -6.76 22.86
N SER A 375 2.08 -7.14 21.82
CA SER A 375 1.22 -6.28 21.03
C SER A 375 -0.24 -6.71 21.18
N ARG A 376 -1.17 -5.80 20.85
CA ARG A 376 -2.60 -6.08 20.99
C ARG A 376 -3.47 -5.22 20.07
N GLY A 377 -4.61 -5.75 19.65
CA GLY A 377 -5.74 -4.92 19.25
C GLY A 377 -6.40 -4.33 20.51
N VAL A 378 -6.78 -3.06 20.47
CA VAL A 378 -7.44 -2.39 21.59
C VAL A 378 -8.58 -1.51 21.11
N ARG A 379 -9.67 -1.46 21.90
CA ARG A 379 -10.84 -0.60 21.65
C ARG A 379 -11.02 0.36 22.80
N TYR A 380 -11.16 1.64 22.46
CA TYR A 380 -11.35 2.74 23.40
C TYR A 380 -12.70 3.40 23.17
N ARG A 381 -13.45 3.60 24.25
CA ARG A 381 -14.63 4.47 24.27
C ARG A 381 -14.22 5.87 24.61
N ILE A 382 -14.52 6.82 23.73
CA ILE A 382 -14.18 8.23 23.90
C ILE A 382 -15.44 9.03 24.22
N ASP A 383 -15.45 9.70 25.36
CA ASP A 383 -16.40 10.78 25.65
C ASP A 383 -15.70 12.12 25.40
N TRP A 384 -15.82 12.60 24.18
CA TRP A 384 -15.16 13.84 23.76
C TRP A 384 -15.72 15.09 24.45
N LYS A 385 -16.99 15.06 24.95
CA LYS A 385 -17.59 16.17 25.69
C LYS A 385 -16.96 16.36 27.08
N ASN A 386 -16.72 15.24 27.76
CA ASN A 386 -16.08 15.21 29.07
C ASN A 386 -14.55 15.03 28.97
N ARG A 387 -14.03 14.85 27.75
CA ARG A 387 -12.62 14.55 27.45
C ARG A 387 -12.10 13.36 28.26
N THR A 388 -12.84 12.28 28.24
CA THR A 388 -12.44 11.05 28.91
C THR A 388 -12.34 9.89 27.94
N VAL A 389 -11.52 8.90 28.29
CA VAL A 389 -11.33 7.69 27.52
C VAL A 389 -11.33 6.47 28.45
N GLN A 390 -11.99 5.41 28.00
CA GLN A 390 -12.04 4.13 28.69
C GLN A 390 -11.59 3.02 27.74
N GLN A 391 -10.66 2.17 28.18
CA GLN A 391 -10.35 0.93 27.47
C GLN A 391 -11.47 -0.08 27.74
N ILE A 392 -12.16 -0.52 26.71
CA ILE A 392 -13.34 -1.40 26.83
C ILE A 392 -13.09 -2.83 26.31
N TRP A 393 -12.06 -3.03 25.50
CA TRP A 393 -11.68 -4.32 24.96
C TRP A 393 -10.22 -4.36 24.57
N GLN A 394 -9.61 -5.55 24.61
CA GLN A 394 -8.32 -5.84 24.03
C GLN A 394 -8.16 -7.33 23.71
N TYR A 395 -7.25 -7.63 22.76
CA TYR A 395 -6.77 -9.00 22.49
C TYR A 395 -5.31 -8.97 22.03
N GLY A 396 -4.49 -9.89 22.53
CA GLY A 396 -3.08 -10.08 22.17
C GLY A 396 -2.12 -9.97 23.34
N LYS A 397 -2.46 -9.23 24.41
CA LYS A 397 -1.65 -9.11 25.63
C LYS A 397 -1.40 -10.48 26.28
N GLU A 398 -2.41 -11.33 26.35
CA GLU A 398 -2.37 -12.67 26.88
C GLU A 398 -1.51 -13.64 26.06
N ARG A 399 -1.22 -13.29 24.80
CA ARG A 399 -0.35 -14.05 23.88
C ARG A 399 1.14 -13.75 24.14
N GLY A 400 1.45 -12.66 24.84
CA GLY A 400 2.83 -12.26 25.12
C GLY A 400 3.67 -12.05 23.86
N CYS A 401 4.94 -12.42 23.95
CA CYS A 401 5.92 -12.14 22.90
C CYS A 401 5.72 -12.95 21.60
N GLU A 402 4.91 -14.00 21.61
CA GLU A 402 4.58 -14.74 20.38
C GLU A 402 3.68 -13.96 19.42
N PHE A 403 3.03 -12.90 19.92
CA PHE A 403 2.17 -11.98 19.17
C PHE A 403 2.75 -10.58 19.06
N PHE A 404 3.99 -10.38 19.55
CA PHE A 404 4.64 -9.08 19.55
C PHE A 404 5.09 -8.66 18.16
N SER A 405 4.55 -7.55 17.69
CA SER A 405 4.84 -6.91 16.41
C SER A 405 5.17 -5.43 16.64
N PRO A 406 6.45 -5.03 16.70
CA PRO A 406 6.84 -3.66 17.05
C PRO A 406 6.56 -2.63 15.95
N TYR A 407 6.09 -3.06 14.79
CA TYR A 407 5.76 -2.22 13.64
C TYR A 407 4.66 -2.85 12.80
N ILE A 408 4.08 -2.11 11.84
CA ILE A 408 3.00 -2.54 10.93
C ILE A 408 1.79 -3.10 11.69
N SER A 409 0.96 -3.96 11.07
CA SER A 409 -0.21 -4.59 11.70
C SER A 409 -1.51 -3.79 11.57
N ASN A 410 -2.64 -4.42 11.84
CA ASN A 410 -3.93 -3.75 11.87
C ASN A 410 -4.96 -4.46 12.76
N VAL A 411 -6.02 -3.73 13.03
CA VAL A 411 -7.30 -4.24 13.50
C VAL A 411 -8.37 -4.00 12.44
N ASP A 412 -9.46 -4.78 12.47
CA ASP A 412 -10.66 -4.50 11.70
C ASP A 412 -11.89 -4.81 12.56
N TYR A 413 -12.99 -4.11 12.29
CA TYR A 413 -14.25 -4.23 13.00
C TYR A 413 -15.32 -4.72 12.02
N TYR A 414 -15.93 -5.85 12.30
CA TYR A 414 -17.05 -6.38 11.51
C TYR A 414 -18.39 -6.04 12.14
N GLU A 415 -18.50 -6.36 13.43
CA GLU A 415 -19.64 -6.02 14.29
C GLU A 415 -19.20 -6.10 15.76
N ASP A 416 -20.07 -5.75 16.70
CA ASP A 416 -19.73 -5.84 18.12
C ASP A 416 -19.43 -7.29 18.53
N GLY A 417 -18.30 -7.49 19.19
CA GLY A 417 -17.80 -8.82 19.54
C GLY A 417 -17.08 -9.56 18.41
N HIS A 418 -17.06 -9.03 17.16
CA HIS A 418 -16.40 -9.66 16.03
C HIS A 418 -15.33 -8.77 15.42
N TYR A 419 -14.08 -9.12 15.64
CA TYR A 419 -12.90 -8.30 15.31
C TYR A 419 -11.80 -9.12 14.66
N LEU A 420 -11.08 -8.48 13.72
CA LEU A 420 -9.79 -8.98 13.22
C LEU A 420 -8.65 -8.28 13.94
N VAL A 421 -7.63 -9.04 14.34
CA VAL A 421 -6.35 -8.55 14.86
C VAL A 421 -5.23 -9.20 14.09
N HIS A 422 -4.46 -8.39 13.36
CA HIS A 422 -3.35 -8.87 12.56
C HIS A 422 -2.03 -8.38 13.16
N SER A 423 -1.24 -9.29 13.72
CA SER A 423 0.14 -9.04 14.16
C SER A 423 1.09 -9.35 13.01
N GLY A 424 1.48 -8.32 12.27
CA GLY A 424 2.15 -8.44 10.97
C GLY A 424 3.67 -8.51 11.01
N GLY A 425 4.31 -7.93 12.04
CA GLY A 425 5.75 -7.68 12.11
C GLY A 425 6.51 -8.51 13.15
N ILE A 426 6.11 -9.76 13.40
CA ILE A 426 6.79 -10.64 14.35
C ILE A 426 8.17 -10.99 13.80
N ALA A 427 9.22 -10.76 14.61
CA ALA A 427 10.60 -11.06 14.24
C ALA A 427 11.33 -11.78 15.38
N THR A 428 12.04 -12.86 15.05
CA THR A 428 12.90 -13.57 16.01
C THR A 428 14.31 -13.68 15.48
N LEU A 429 15.30 -13.64 16.38
CA LEU A 429 16.69 -13.96 16.12
C LEU A 429 17.10 -15.10 17.05
N ASP A 430 17.58 -16.19 16.48
CA ASP A 430 17.88 -17.44 17.23
C ASP A 430 16.70 -17.93 18.09
N GLY A 431 15.48 -17.78 17.55
CA GLY A 431 14.24 -18.17 18.25
C GLY A 431 13.76 -17.20 19.34
N VAL A 432 14.48 -16.12 19.61
CA VAL A 432 14.11 -15.11 20.61
C VAL A 432 13.47 -13.91 19.93
N THR A 433 12.28 -13.52 20.38
CA THR A 433 11.55 -12.34 19.87
C THR A 433 12.36 -11.06 20.09
N ARG A 434 12.40 -10.20 19.06
CA ARG A 434 13.16 -8.96 19.01
C ARG A 434 12.26 -7.76 18.71
N GLU A 435 12.75 -6.57 19.02
CA GLU A 435 12.10 -5.27 18.78
C GLU A 435 11.96 -4.95 17.27
N GLY A 436 12.80 -5.53 16.49
CA GLY A 436 12.82 -5.39 15.04
C GLY A 436 14.14 -5.92 14.52
N VAL A 437 14.13 -6.50 13.35
CA VAL A 437 15.34 -6.93 12.67
C VAL A 437 15.29 -6.28 11.31
N GLY A 438 16.09 -5.24 11.09
CA GLY A 438 16.14 -4.55 9.82
C GLY A 438 16.29 -5.54 8.66
N SER A 439 15.61 -5.29 7.57
CA SER A 439 15.53 -6.19 6.40
C SER A 439 16.87 -6.68 5.88
N ARG A 440 17.90 -5.81 5.93
CA ARG A 440 19.24 -6.17 5.49
C ARG A 440 19.83 -7.30 6.34
N ARG A 441 19.70 -7.22 7.66
CA ARG A 441 20.12 -8.29 8.58
C ARG A 441 19.32 -9.57 8.38
N TYR A 442 18.04 -9.43 8.03
CA TYR A 442 17.16 -10.55 7.72
C TYR A 442 17.64 -11.38 6.53
N PHE A 443 18.04 -10.74 5.43
CA PHE A 443 18.53 -11.45 4.24
C PHE A 443 19.96 -11.99 4.42
N GLU A 444 20.74 -11.38 5.30
CA GLU A 444 22.12 -11.77 5.56
C GLU A 444 22.27 -12.83 6.67
N ASN A 445 21.29 -12.96 7.58
CA ASN A 445 21.35 -13.85 8.74
C ASN A 445 20.23 -14.90 8.72
N LYS A 446 20.61 -16.16 8.49
CA LYS A 446 19.69 -17.31 8.45
C LYS A 446 18.99 -17.62 9.78
N SER A 447 19.48 -17.09 10.91
CA SER A 447 18.84 -17.21 12.23
C SER A 447 17.67 -16.25 12.44
N VAL A 448 17.46 -15.31 11.52
CA VAL A 448 16.31 -14.40 11.59
C VAL A 448 15.11 -15.06 10.95
N CYS A 449 14.00 -15.14 11.70
CA CYS A 449 12.71 -15.57 11.19
C CYS A 449 11.71 -14.42 11.28
N LEU A 450 10.99 -14.17 10.19
CA LEU A 450 9.87 -13.23 10.14
C LEU A 450 8.57 -14.02 10.09
N LYS A 451 7.56 -13.58 10.86
CA LYS A 451 6.22 -14.19 10.88
C LYS A 451 5.16 -13.10 10.91
N SER A 452 3.96 -13.50 10.56
CA SER A 452 2.74 -12.77 10.86
C SER A 452 1.66 -13.71 11.34
N LYS A 453 0.78 -13.22 12.22
CA LYS A 453 -0.39 -13.95 12.71
C LYS A 453 -1.63 -13.10 12.49
N THR A 454 -2.62 -13.67 11.84
CA THR A 454 -3.93 -13.04 11.63
C THR A 454 -4.96 -13.81 12.42
N VAL A 455 -5.67 -13.14 13.31
CA VAL A 455 -6.66 -13.73 14.20
C VAL A 455 -7.99 -13.02 14.03
N GLU A 456 -9.09 -13.77 13.93
CA GLU A 456 -10.43 -13.22 14.11
C GLU A 456 -11.08 -13.79 15.36
N LEU A 457 -11.75 -12.90 16.08
CA LEU A 457 -12.50 -13.25 17.29
C LEU A 457 -13.99 -13.00 17.05
N SER A 458 -14.81 -13.95 17.48
CA SER A 458 -16.25 -13.79 17.58
C SER A 458 -16.67 -14.16 18.98
N ASP A 459 -17.34 -13.23 19.70
CA ASP A 459 -17.76 -13.42 21.11
C ASP A 459 -16.64 -13.91 22.03
N GLY A 460 -15.43 -13.32 21.86
CA GLY A 460 -14.25 -13.66 22.65
C GLY A 460 -13.58 -14.99 22.32
N LYS A 461 -14.05 -15.72 21.30
CA LYS A 461 -13.46 -16.97 20.82
C LYS A 461 -12.69 -16.73 19.54
N VAL A 462 -11.52 -17.36 19.41
CA VAL A 462 -10.79 -17.40 18.15
C VAL A 462 -11.54 -18.29 17.16
N VAL A 463 -11.99 -17.73 16.05
CA VAL A 463 -12.74 -18.41 14.97
C VAL A 463 -11.93 -18.51 13.68
N TYR A 464 -10.85 -17.73 13.61
CA TYR A 464 -9.85 -17.79 12.54
C TYR A 464 -8.47 -17.51 13.12
N GLU A 465 -7.47 -18.30 12.77
CA GLU A 465 -6.05 -17.99 13.00
C GLU A 465 -5.21 -18.53 11.85
N MET A 466 -4.39 -17.65 11.25
CA MET A 466 -3.44 -17.99 10.18
C MET A 466 -2.05 -17.49 10.54
N CYS A 467 -1.03 -18.32 10.34
CA CYS A 467 0.37 -17.97 10.51
C CYS A 467 1.11 -18.07 9.18
N LEU A 468 1.85 -17.00 8.81
CA LEU A 468 2.68 -16.93 7.61
C LEU A 468 4.14 -16.66 7.96
N ASN A 469 5.09 -17.27 7.21
CA ASN A 469 6.54 -17.06 7.36
C ASN A 469 7.04 -15.85 6.56
N ALA A 470 6.45 -14.69 6.82
CA ALA A 470 6.88 -13.38 6.34
C ALA A 470 6.19 -12.28 7.14
N ASN A 471 6.68 -11.06 7.05
CA ASN A 471 5.96 -9.92 7.58
C ASN A 471 4.95 -9.40 6.56
N TYR A 472 3.73 -9.20 7.03
CA TYR A 472 2.63 -8.64 6.24
C TYR A 472 2.12 -7.35 6.87
N TYR A 473 2.02 -6.32 6.04
CA TYR A 473 1.66 -4.97 6.48
C TYR A 473 0.20 -4.90 6.96
N ARG A 474 -0.73 -5.49 6.18
CA ARG A 474 -2.17 -5.52 6.49
C ARG A 474 -2.77 -6.87 6.15
N ALA A 475 -3.83 -7.23 6.87
CA ALA A 475 -4.72 -8.34 6.54
C ALA A 475 -6.16 -7.85 6.48
N LYS A 476 -6.96 -8.43 5.59
CA LYS A 476 -8.38 -8.11 5.42
C LYS A 476 -9.15 -9.32 4.90
N LYS A 477 -10.24 -9.70 5.57
CA LYS A 477 -11.18 -10.71 5.05
C LYS A 477 -12.17 -10.03 4.10
N ARG A 478 -12.34 -10.58 2.90
CA ARG A 478 -13.29 -10.07 1.92
C ARG A 478 -13.66 -11.12 0.85
N PRO A 479 -14.84 -10.97 0.19
CA PRO A 479 -15.19 -11.79 -0.96
C PRO A 479 -14.37 -11.38 -2.20
N LEU A 480 -14.19 -12.34 -3.13
CA LEU A 480 -13.61 -12.05 -4.45
C LEU A 480 -14.53 -11.18 -5.32
N TYR A 481 -15.81 -11.49 -5.34
CA TYR A 481 -16.80 -10.73 -6.11
C TYR A 481 -17.62 -9.85 -5.17
N ARG A 482 -17.33 -8.56 -5.16
CA ARG A 482 -18.15 -7.60 -4.45
C ARG A 482 -19.37 -7.19 -5.26
N GLU A 483 -20.41 -6.74 -4.57
CA GLU A 483 -21.55 -6.10 -5.20
C GLU A 483 -21.10 -4.84 -5.95
N GLY A 484 -21.70 -4.56 -7.12
CA GLY A 484 -21.31 -3.42 -7.95
C GLY A 484 -20.05 -3.62 -8.80
N LEU A 485 -19.24 -4.67 -8.57
CA LEU A 485 -18.07 -4.93 -9.39
C LEU A 485 -18.46 -5.34 -10.80
N ASN A 486 -18.17 -4.50 -11.77
CA ASN A 486 -18.27 -4.79 -13.20
C ASN A 486 -16.93 -4.52 -13.87
N LEU A 487 -16.43 -5.49 -14.65
CA LEU A 487 -15.27 -5.28 -15.50
C LEU A 487 -15.61 -4.23 -16.58
N THR A 488 -15.01 -3.05 -16.47
CA THR A 488 -15.15 -1.99 -17.47
C THR A 488 -13.97 -2.06 -18.42
N LEU A 489 -14.24 -2.25 -19.72
CA LEU A 489 -13.21 -2.30 -20.75
C LEU A 489 -12.71 -0.89 -21.09
N GLY A 490 -11.52 -0.79 -21.64
CA GLY A 490 -10.89 0.47 -22.09
C GLY A 490 -9.62 0.81 -21.35
N GLU A 491 -8.99 1.89 -21.73
CA GLU A 491 -7.73 2.37 -21.19
C GLU A 491 -7.90 2.91 -19.77
N GLY A 492 -6.96 2.61 -18.88
CA GLY A 492 -6.86 3.22 -17.55
C GLY A 492 -6.34 4.67 -17.65
N ARG A 493 -6.55 5.46 -16.60
CA ARG A 493 -6.22 6.89 -16.56
C ARG A 493 -5.09 7.17 -15.58
N LEU A 494 -4.22 8.11 -15.92
CA LEU A 494 -3.32 8.77 -14.98
C LEU A 494 -3.97 10.10 -14.56
N LEU A 495 -4.26 10.28 -13.29
CA LEU A 495 -4.87 11.49 -12.73
C LEU A 495 -3.90 12.16 -11.75
N GLY A 496 -4.09 13.46 -11.53
CA GLY A 496 -3.16 14.23 -10.69
C GLY A 496 -1.78 14.41 -11.35
N THR A 497 -0.79 14.72 -10.54
CA THR A 497 0.58 15.03 -11.01
C THR A 497 1.63 14.52 -10.02
N LEU A 498 2.81 14.17 -10.52
CA LEU A 498 4.01 13.94 -9.68
C LEU A 498 4.67 15.26 -9.24
N GLY A 499 4.13 16.39 -9.67
CA GLY A 499 4.69 17.70 -9.38
C GLY A 499 5.92 18.02 -10.21
N VAL A 500 6.45 19.22 -10.01
CA VAL A 500 7.67 19.69 -10.66
C VAL A 500 8.87 19.22 -9.86
N THR A 501 9.85 18.62 -10.53
CA THR A 501 11.11 18.27 -9.88
C THR A 501 11.89 19.55 -9.54
N PRO A 502 12.35 19.73 -8.29
CA PRO A 502 13.18 20.87 -7.93
C PRO A 502 14.44 20.94 -8.78
N GLU A 503 14.82 22.12 -9.21
CA GLU A 503 16.01 22.36 -10.01
C GLU A 503 16.95 23.38 -9.36
N PHE A 504 18.23 23.34 -9.78
CA PHE A 504 19.23 24.32 -9.37
C PHE A 504 19.34 25.43 -10.40
N CYS A 505 19.44 26.68 -9.94
CA CYS A 505 19.58 27.85 -10.81
C CYS A 505 21.00 28.00 -11.39
N THR A 506 22.01 27.38 -10.77
CA THR A 506 23.42 27.56 -11.14
C THR A 506 24.02 26.23 -11.61
N ILE A 507 24.53 26.22 -12.83
CA ILE A 507 25.33 25.12 -13.37
C ILE A 507 26.74 25.23 -12.82
N ALA A 508 27.32 24.14 -12.36
CA ALA A 508 28.70 24.07 -11.90
C ALA A 508 29.66 24.46 -13.03
N GLU A 509 30.73 25.20 -12.69
CA GLU A 509 31.81 25.46 -13.64
C GLU A 509 32.45 24.13 -14.08
N THR A 510 32.68 24.02 -15.39
CA THR A 510 33.28 22.81 -15.97
C THR A 510 34.53 23.20 -16.77
N VAL A 511 35.54 22.33 -16.75
CA VAL A 511 36.79 22.55 -17.50
C VAL A 511 36.70 22.12 -18.96
N GLY A 512 35.64 21.42 -19.35
CA GLY A 512 35.41 20.97 -20.72
C GLY A 512 34.13 20.19 -20.91
N ILE A 513 33.81 19.92 -22.17
CA ILE A 513 32.69 19.07 -22.58
C ILE A 513 33.28 17.85 -23.29
N GLU A 514 32.94 16.68 -22.81
CA GLU A 514 33.32 15.39 -23.41
C GLU A 514 32.15 14.86 -24.26
N ASP A 515 32.48 14.26 -25.40
CA ASP A 515 31.47 13.76 -26.35
C ASP A 515 30.66 12.56 -25.88
N SER A 516 31.14 11.86 -24.84
CA SER A 516 30.43 10.70 -24.26
C SER A 516 30.78 10.51 -22.79
N ILE A 517 29.82 9.97 -22.04
CA ILE A 517 30.04 9.62 -20.64
C ILE A 517 30.82 8.30 -20.52
N PRO A 518 31.84 8.19 -19.64
CA PRO A 518 32.58 6.94 -19.42
C PRO A 518 31.67 5.80 -18.96
N GLU A 519 31.91 4.60 -19.49
CA GLU A 519 31.13 3.37 -19.20
C GLU A 519 31.09 3.02 -17.70
N LYS A 520 32.13 3.40 -16.94
CA LYS A 520 32.20 3.18 -15.48
C LYS A 520 31.02 3.77 -14.71
N TYR A 521 30.37 4.83 -15.24
CA TYR A 521 29.21 5.45 -14.60
C TYR A 521 27.90 4.72 -14.88
N GLN A 522 27.88 3.74 -15.78
CA GLN A 522 26.74 2.87 -16.09
C GLN A 522 25.41 3.64 -16.22
N VAL A 523 25.43 4.80 -16.89
CA VAL A 523 24.25 5.66 -17.01
C VAL A 523 23.19 4.99 -17.88
N LEU A 524 22.00 4.84 -17.34
CA LEU A 524 20.81 4.34 -18.02
C LEU A 524 19.66 5.33 -17.85
N VAL A 525 18.95 5.62 -18.92
CA VAL A 525 17.76 6.47 -18.89
C VAL A 525 16.56 5.63 -19.34
N THR A 526 15.53 5.62 -18.49
CA THR A 526 14.25 4.96 -18.77
C THR A 526 13.16 6.01 -18.87
N GLU A 527 12.33 5.93 -19.89
CA GLU A 527 11.18 6.82 -20.06
C GLU A 527 9.90 6.11 -19.62
N GLU A 528 9.15 6.79 -18.75
CA GLU A 528 7.77 6.46 -18.44
C GLU A 528 6.83 7.55 -18.99
N ARG A 529 5.52 7.34 -18.88
CA ARG A 529 4.50 8.24 -19.42
C ARG A 529 4.60 9.66 -18.84
N ASP A 530 4.94 9.78 -17.55
CA ASP A 530 4.91 11.02 -16.77
C ASP A 530 6.27 11.44 -16.20
N ARG A 531 7.33 10.63 -16.40
CA ARG A 531 8.68 10.92 -15.90
C ARG A 531 9.77 10.25 -16.71
N TYR A 532 11.01 10.68 -16.46
CA TYR A 532 12.24 9.96 -16.82
C TYR A 532 12.94 9.49 -15.55
N THR A 533 13.53 8.30 -15.57
CA THR A 533 14.41 7.80 -14.51
C THR A 533 15.84 7.70 -15.05
N PHE A 534 16.74 8.48 -14.46
CA PHE A 534 18.18 8.45 -14.70
C PHE A 534 18.83 7.60 -13.62
N ARG A 535 19.46 6.51 -14.02
CA ARG A 535 20.21 5.63 -13.15
C ARG A 535 21.68 5.72 -13.47
N GLY A 536 22.54 5.82 -12.45
CA GLY A 536 23.99 5.87 -12.64
C GLY A 536 24.75 5.41 -11.41
N THR A 537 26.03 5.06 -11.60
CA THR A 537 26.93 4.64 -10.52
C THR A 537 28.00 5.70 -10.31
N PHE A 538 28.02 6.34 -9.14
CA PHE A 538 28.92 7.44 -8.78
C PHE A 538 29.62 7.16 -7.45
N GLU A 539 30.79 7.78 -7.25
CA GLU A 539 31.46 7.74 -5.94
C GLU A 539 30.76 8.70 -4.97
N LYS A 540 30.74 8.32 -3.70
CA LYS A 540 30.16 9.18 -2.66
C LYS A 540 30.90 10.50 -2.58
N GLY A 541 30.14 11.60 -2.64
CA GLY A 541 30.68 12.96 -2.58
C GLY A 541 31.03 13.58 -3.95
N GLN A 542 30.93 12.85 -5.04
CA GLN A 542 31.01 13.47 -6.38
C GLN A 542 29.86 14.45 -6.58
N LEU A 543 30.15 15.57 -7.17
CA LEU A 543 29.13 16.51 -7.66
C LEU A 543 28.53 15.93 -8.95
N VAL A 544 27.24 15.61 -8.93
CA VAL A 544 26.53 15.13 -10.12
C VAL A 544 25.34 16.04 -10.41
N MET A 545 25.26 16.53 -11.64
CA MET A 545 24.16 17.38 -12.09
C MET A 545 23.66 16.93 -13.46
N LEU A 546 22.33 16.78 -13.59
CA LEU A 546 21.67 16.56 -14.87
C LEU A 546 21.36 17.93 -15.52
N VAL A 547 21.73 18.10 -16.77
CA VAL A 547 21.45 19.32 -17.53
C VAL A 547 20.60 18.97 -18.75
N LEU A 548 19.44 19.60 -18.85
CA LEU A 548 18.58 19.57 -20.03
C LEU A 548 18.76 20.88 -20.79
N ASP A 549 19.31 20.85 -21.99
CA ASP A 549 19.56 22.01 -22.82
C ASP A 549 18.60 22.08 -24.02
N GLY A 550 17.58 22.93 -23.90
CA GLY A 550 16.61 23.22 -24.95
C GLY A 550 16.87 24.54 -25.66
N GLY A 551 18.07 25.12 -25.49
CA GLY A 551 18.48 26.40 -26.07
C GLY A 551 18.50 27.57 -25.08
N ALA A 552 18.73 28.78 -25.55
CA ALA A 552 19.11 29.95 -24.76
C ALA A 552 18.19 30.32 -23.58
N ASN A 553 16.91 29.97 -23.64
CA ASN A 553 15.93 30.31 -22.59
C ASN A 553 15.18 29.08 -22.06
N ASN A 554 15.65 27.88 -22.35
CA ASN A 554 14.99 26.62 -21.95
C ASN A 554 16.05 25.62 -21.50
N LYS A 555 16.83 26.02 -20.48
CA LYS A 555 17.87 25.19 -19.88
C LYS A 555 17.50 24.89 -18.43
N HIS A 556 17.50 23.62 -18.05
CA HIS A 556 17.17 23.14 -16.71
C HIS A 556 18.34 22.37 -16.13
N CYS A 557 18.58 22.51 -14.83
CA CYS A 557 19.67 21.86 -14.13
C CYS A 557 19.20 21.26 -12.81
N TYR A 558 19.52 19.99 -12.60
CA TYR A 558 19.09 19.22 -11.45
C TYR A 558 20.28 18.62 -10.72
N TYR A 559 20.40 18.87 -9.43
CA TYR A 559 21.40 18.24 -8.60
C TYR A 559 20.99 16.80 -8.29
N ILE A 560 21.92 15.86 -8.46
CA ILE A 560 21.73 14.45 -8.12
C ILE A 560 22.59 14.13 -6.91
N SER A 561 21.96 13.89 -5.76
CA SER A 561 22.69 13.56 -4.54
C SER A 561 23.38 12.21 -4.65
N THR A 562 24.70 12.18 -4.46
CA THR A 562 25.53 10.98 -4.33
C THR A 562 25.73 10.56 -2.86
N SER A 563 25.24 11.37 -1.92
CA SER A 563 25.18 11.08 -0.49
C SER A 563 23.70 10.99 -0.09
N ALA A 564 23.11 9.81 -0.24
CA ALA A 564 21.74 9.64 0.22
C ALA A 564 21.65 9.84 1.74
N GLN A 565 20.59 10.50 2.20
CA GLN A 565 20.28 10.58 3.62
C GLN A 565 20.05 9.16 4.16
N SER A 566 20.58 8.87 5.33
CA SER A 566 20.26 7.64 6.03
C SER A 566 18.83 7.75 6.53
N PHE A 567 18.00 6.81 6.11
CA PHE A 567 16.64 6.66 6.59
C PHE A 567 16.53 5.36 7.36
N THR A 568 15.91 5.39 8.53
CA THR A 568 15.66 4.20 9.34
C THR A 568 14.15 3.96 9.43
N ALA A 569 13.65 2.95 8.73
CA ALA A 569 12.33 2.41 9.00
C ALA A 569 12.48 1.00 9.58
N MET A 570 11.75 0.66 10.64
CA MET A 570 11.91 -0.61 11.33
C MET A 570 11.69 -1.82 10.43
N CYS A 571 10.71 -1.75 9.52
CA CYS A 571 10.41 -2.82 8.58
C CYS A 571 11.48 -3.02 7.49
N VAL A 572 12.19 -1.97 7.10
CA VAL A 572 13.23 -2.00 6.04
C VAL A 572 14.65 -1.83 6.58
N GLY A 573 14.80 -1.48 7.86
CA GLY A 573 16.08 -1.23 8.51
C GLY A 573 16.68 0.13 8.17
N THR A 574 17.92 0.35 8.57
CA THR A 574 18.63 1.58 8.23
C THR A 574 19.08 1.54 6.78
N PHE A 575 18.49 2.38 5.96
CA PHE A 575 18.99 2.67 4.63
C PHE A 575 20.25 3.53 4.78
N GLN A 576 21.40 2.89 4.73
CA GLN A 576 22.64 3.62 4.47
C GLN A 576 22.90 3.58 2.98
N SER A 577 23.11 4.72 2.36
CA SER A 577 23.55 4.77 0.98
C SER A 577 25.02 4.40 0.87
N SER A 578 25.32 3.14 1.15
CA SER A 578 26.59 2.54 0.72
C SER A 578 26.55 2.15 -0.76
N GLU A 579 25.39 2.26 -1.38
CA GLU A 579 25.21 1.93 -2.78
C GLU A 579 25.65 3.12 -3.62
N ARG A 580 26.63 2.88 -4.49
CA ARG A 580 27.10 3.85 -5.49
C ARG A 580 26.03 4.15 -6.55
N MET A 581 24.98 3.32 -6.62
CA MET A 581 23.92 3.47 -7.61
C MET A 581 22.90 4.51 -7.16
N VAL A 582 22.68 5.49 -8.02
CA VAL A 582 21.72 6.58 -7.83
C VAL A 582 20.59 6.44 -8.85
N ASP A 583 19.36 6.53 -8.37
CA ASP A 583 18.15 6.65 -9.18
C ASP A 583 17.60 8.08 -9.01
N PHE A 584 17.68 8.88 -10.07
CA PHE A 584 17.08 10.21 -10.11
C PHE A 584 15.84 10.20 -11.00
N LYS A 585 14.72 10.66 -10.45
CA LYS A 585 13.42 10.68 -11.13
C LYS A 585 13.04 12.10 -11.51
N LEU A 586 13.04 12.37 -12.82
CA LEU A 586 12.68 13.66 -13.39
C LEU A 586 11.23 13.61 -13.87
N ASN A 587 10.34 14.31 -13.21
CA ASN A 587 8.95 14.44 -13.63
C ASN A 587 8.87 15.31 -14.90
N LYS A 588 8.01 14.93 -15.84
CA LYS A 588 7.79 15.70 -17.07
C LYS A 588 7.01 17.00 -16.83
N CYS A 589 6.35 17.11 -15.67
CA CYS A 589 5.60 18.29 -15.28
C CYS A 589 6.50 19.54 -15.25
N GLY A 590 6.04 20.62 -15.87
CA GLY A 590 6.80 21.89 -15.98
C GLY A 590 7.83 21.94 -17.10
N LEU A 591 8.10 20.82 -17.78
CA LEU A 591 8.98 20.76 -18.94
C LEU A 591 8.16 20.79 -20.25
N ASN A 592 8.70 21.50 -21.26
CA ASN A 592 8.08 21.53 -22.59
C ASN A 592 9.15 21.87 -23.65
N GLY A 593 9.31 21.01 -24.63
CA GLY A 593 10.27 21.21 -25.70
C GLY A 593 11.16 19.99 -25.95
N THR A 594 12.22 20.24 -26.73
CA THR A 594 13.23 19.22 -27.05
C THR A 594 14.54 19.61 -26.39
N TYR A 595 15.17 18.69 -25.69
CA TYR A 595 16.35 18.94 -24.88
C TYR A 595 17.47 17.98 -25.26
N GLU A 596 18.67 18.51 -25.49
CA GLU A 596 19.91 17.73 -25.40
C GLU A 596 20.23 17.47 -23.94
N VAL A 597 20.70 16.26 -23.61
CA VAL A 597 20.93 15.83 -22.23
C VAL A 597 22.43 15.72 -21.95
N PHE A 598 22.84 16.38 -20.87
CA PHE A 598 24.22 16.32 -20.38
C PHE A 598 24.23 15.89 -18.90
N LEU A 599 25.34 15.32 -18.48
CA LEU A 599 25.63 15.04 -17.09
C LEU A 599 26.95 15.69 -16.69
N ILE A 600 26.93 16.51 -15.65
CA ILE A 600 28.16 17.04 -15.03
C ILE A 600 28.54 16.06 -13.93
N VAL A 601 29.80 15.62 -13.94
CA VAL A 601 30.39 14.84 -12.85
C VAL A 601 31.67 15.55 -12.42
N ASP A 602 31.67 16.09 -11.22
CA ASP A 602 32.69 16.97 -10.67
C ASP A 602 32.89 18.21 -11.58
N ASP A 603 33.99 18.34 -12.30
CA ASP A 603 34.36 19.47 -13.16
C ASP A 603 34.24 19.17 -14.67
N LEU A 604 33.73 17.98 -15.05
CA LEU A 604 33.56 17.57 -16.43
C LEU A 604 32.08 17.46 -16.82
N MET A 605 31.72 18.00 -17.96
CA MET A 605 30.41 17.86 -18.57
C MET A 605 30.47 16.78 -19.66
N TYR A 606 29.59 15.81 -19.60
CA TYR A 606 29.50 14.70 -20.56
C TYR A 606 28.20 14.80 -21.35
N ARG A 607 28.27 14.64 -22.65
CA ARG A 607 27.11 14.47 -23.53
C ARG A 607 26.57 13.03 -23.37
N LEU A 608 25.27 12.89 -23.09
CA LEU A 608 24.65 11.55 -23.01
C LEU A 608 24.22 11.01 -24.37
N ASN A 609 24.36 11.77 -25.46
CA ASN A 609 23.87 11.43 -26.80
C ASN A 609 22.38 11.04 -26.80
N LEU A 610 21.61 11.69 -25.96
CA LEU A 610 20.19 11.51 -25.74
C LEU A 610 19.46 12.83 -25.98
N VAL A 611 18.36 12.75 -26.71
CA VAL A 611 17.43 13.87 -26.92
C VAL A 611 16.09 13.50 -26.31
N LEU A 612 15.60 14.33 -25.40
CA LEU A 612 14.27 14.17 -24.79
C LEU A 612 13.30 15.16 -25.46
N THR A 613 12.16 14.65 -25.89
CA THR A 613 11.07 15.49 -26.42
C THR A 613 9.86 15.36 -25.51
N ILE A 614 9.48 16.46 -24.88
CA ILE A 614 8.36 16.53 -23.95
C ILE A 614 7.31 17.47 -24.55
N ALA A 615 6.14 16.92 -24.86
CA ALA A 615 4.99 17.69 -25.31
C ALA A 615 4.11 18.04 -24.10
N LYS A 616 3.42 19.19 -24.20
CA LYS A 616 2.42 19.60 -23.19
C LYS A 616 1.28 18.61 -23.09
#